data_86b6bb79a298dc0772b00eb1211f3f02
#
_entry.id   86b6bb79a298dc0772b00eb1211f3f02
#
_cell.length_a   1.000
_cell.length_b   1.000
_cell.length_c   1.000
_cell.angle_alpha   90.00
_cell.angle_beta   90.00
_cell.angle_gamma   90.00
#
_symmetry.space_group_name_H-M   'P 1'
#
loop_
_entity.id
_entity.type
_entity.pdbx_description
1 polymer ?
#
loop_
_entity_poly.entity_id
_entity_poly.type
_entity_poly.pdbx_seq_one_letter_code
_entity_poly.pdbx_strand_id
1 'polypeptide(L)'
;MKRTLSLLAICTGAILSAPSYAACDLGDLEAEGKISLLSNSYPVLKHFSDKMKECEASKLEIKNKLVGGSAVQEQARIVLSSRRGNSPYDVIQVSAQSYHEFLLKEQIQPITDLVEKYWDEYNLADIPPSIWDLARHGGEIYALPIQLNMQEFFYRQDLFDQHNLEVPHTYQEVVTTGQALQKAGIDYPLSQAMGKGWNLATEFTNIYLSLGGQYFDEDGKPLFDGEKGVEAANILKSLLPLMSPNALSLSNDLVMVNFQQDKAAMGNVWATRASEMDNDQVSKVVGKVNYSMAPTANKNTTIPATSIFWDGYVFPHRLNSDRELVFKIMMESMSKENMKEGAELAFLSRQSANQVEGEQYRYLGALAEMIERGAKPFPSEGYYGLAHTEIGNKLPDALRGRTSIEVALNEAAEGYYKEARAQGYID
;
A
#
# COMPACT_ATOMS: atom_id res chain seq x y z
N MET A 1 53.65 40.03 51.22
CA MET A 1 54.02 39.16 50.04
C MET A 1 53.41 37.79 50.26
N LYS A 2 52.24 37.49 49.61
CA LYS A 2 51.67 36.17 49.56
C LYS A 2 51.46 35.83 48.09
N ARG A 3 52.19 34.81 47.57
CA ARG A 3 52.09 34.31 46.23
C ARG A 3 50.92 33.27 46.18
N THR A 4 49.94 33.55 45.39
CA THR A 4 48.87 32.61 45.08
C THR A 4 49.29 31.80 43.83
N LEU A 5 49.45 30.49 43.97
CA LEU A 5 49.61 29.57 42.86
C LEU A 5 48.21 29.21 42.29
N SER A 6 48.00 29.51 41.02
CA SER A 6 46.84 29.03 40.28
C SER A 6 47.15 27.66 39.64
N LEU A 7 46.45 26.62 40.08
CA LEU A 7 46.44 25.32 39.40
C LEU A 7 45.52 25.42 38.15
N LEU A 8 46.11 25.22 36.99
CA LEU A 8 45.37 24.97 35.74
C LEU A 8 44.98 23.49 35.72
N ALA A 9 43.68 23.18 35.86
CA ALA A 9 43.15 21.85 35.61
C ALA A 9 42.92 21.69 34.10
N ILE A 10 43.72 20.84 33.47
CA ILE A 10 43.51 20.40 32.07
C ILE A 10 42.46 19.31 32.10
N CYS A 11 41.21 19.65 31.73
CA CYS A 11 40.17 18.68 31.44
C CYS A 11 40.45 18.06 30.03
N THR A 12 41.05 16.88 29.99
CA THR A 12 41.05 16.02 28.78
C THR A 12 39.67 15.48 28.60
N GLY A 13 38.85 16.12 27.77
CA GLY A 13 37.58 15.58 27.29
C GLY A 13 37.86 14.40 26.39
N ALA A 14 37.56 13.19 26.85
CA ALA A 14 37.45 12.03 25.99
C ALA A 14 36.27 12.27 25.04
N ILE A 15 36.55 12.54 23.77
CA ILE A 15 35.55 12.50 22.71
C ILE A 15 35.21 11.03 22.55
N LEU A 16 34.10 10.62 23.15
CA LEU A 16 33.43 9.37 22.79
C LEU A 16 32.93 9.55 21.35
N SER A 17 33.72 9.09 20.39
CA SER A 17 33.20 8.89 19.03
C SER A 17 32.07 7.88 19.14
N ALA A 18 30.82 8.35 18.98
CA ALA A 18 29.72 7.47 18.70
C ALA A 18 30.11 6.64 17.47
N PRO A 19 29.83 5.33 17.46
CA PRO A 19 30.07 4.55 16.26
C PRO A 19 29.22 5.19 15.14
N SER A 20 29.89 5.77 14.13
CA SER A 20 29.23 6.05 12.87
C SER A 20 28.92 4.68 12.28
N TYR A 21 27.68 4.25 12.35
CA TYR A 21 27.23 3.18 11.49
C TYR A 21 27.59 3.60 10.06
N ALA A 22 28.31 2.75 9.36
CA ALA A 22 28.55 2.96 7.94
C ALA A 22 27.16 3.11 7.29
N ALA A 23 26.95 4.16 6.53
CA ALA A 23 25.66 4.47 5.94
C ALA A 23 25.15 3.34 5.01
N CYS A 24 26.05 2.46 4.57
CA CYS A 24 25.76 1.29 3.73
C CYS A 24 26.95 0.33 3.81
N ASP A 25 26.72 -0.94 4.16
CA ASP A 25 27.75 -2.00 4.24
C ASP A 25 27.58 -3.00 3.08
N LEU A 26 28.36 -2.85 2.05
CA LEU A 26 28.37 -3.76 0.90
C LEU A 26 29.37 -4.93 1.06
N GLY A 27 30.06 -5.02 2.20
CA GLY A 27 31.07 -6.05 2.46
C GLY A 27 32.24 -5.97 1.48
N ASP A 28 32.67 -7.13 0.99
CA ASP A 28 33.82 -7.26 0.07
C ASP A 28 33.46 -7.01 -1.41
N LEU A 29 32.21 -6.61 -1.73
CA LEU A 29 31.82 -6.35 -3.11
C LEU A 29 32.50 -5.08 -3.65
N GLU A 30 32.98 -5.16 -4.89
CA GLU A 30 33.47 -3.96 -5.61
C GLU A 30 32.28 -3.04 -5.90
N ALA A 31 32.15 -1.97 -5.10
CA ALA A 31 31.11 -0.97 -5.24
C ALA A 31 31.48 0.01 -6.39
N GLU A 32 31.25 -0.41 -7.62
CA GLU A 32 31.50 0.43 -8.81
C GLU A 32 30.39 0.32 -9.84
N GLY A 33 30.24 1.37 -10.66
CA GLY A 33 29.25 1.44 -11.73
C GLY A 33 28.10 2.39 -11.43
N LYS A 34 26.97 2.08 -12.03
CA LYS A 34 25.76 2.88 -11.89
C LYS A 34 24.56 1.99 -11.68
N ILE A 35 23.87 2.21 -10.58
CA ILE A 35 22.60 1.55 -10.24
C ILE A 35 21.45 2.53 -10.46
N SER A 36 20.36 2.05 -11.06
CA SER A 36 19.21 2.88 -11.40
C SER A 36 17.91 2.29 -10.88
N LEU A 37 17.13 3.11 -10.14
CA LEU A 37 15.80 2.76 -9.62
C LEU A 37 14.71 3.51 -10.38
N LEU A 38 13.60 2.84 -10.69
CA LEU A 38 12.33 3.44 -11.05
C LEU A 38 11.31 3.14 -9.95
N SER A 39 10.77 4.16 -9.29
CA SER A 39 9.84 4.01 -8.17
C SER A 39 8.77 5.10 -8.14
N ASN A 40 7.71 4.86 -7.39
CA ASN A 40 6.73 5.88 -7.06
C ASN A 40 7.31 6.91 -6.08
N SER A 41 6.74 8.11 -6.07
CA SER A 41 7.22 9.25 -5.28
C SER A 41 6.50 9.45 -3.94
N TYR A 42 5.59 8.56 -3.54
CA TYR A 42 4.93 8.72 -2.25
C TYR A 42 5.89 8.43 -1.06
N PRO A 43 5.61 8.94 0.14
CA PRO A 43 6.62 9.12 1.20
C PRO A 43 7.45 7.88 1.53
N VAL A 44 6.84 6.72 1.73
CA VAL A 44 7.59 5.52 2.12
C VAL A 44 8.53 5.01 1.02
N LEU A 45 8.13 5.06 -0.26
CA LEU A 45 9.02 4.64 -1.36
C LEU A 45 10.12 5.67 -1.61
N LYS A 46 9.82 6.96 -1.39
CA LYS A 46 10.86 8.00 -1.40
C LYS A 46 11.86 7.77 -0.27
N HIS A 47 11.44 7.43 0.94
CA HIS A 47 12.31 7.10 2.07
C HIS A 47 13.32 6.01 1.69
N PHE A 48 12.86 4.84 1.21
CA PHE A 48 13.77 3.75 0.80
C PHE A 48 14.65 4.12 -0.39
N SER A 49 14.14 4.93 -1.31
CA SER A 49 14.92 5.48 -2.42
C SER A 49 16.06 6.38 -1.93
N ASP A 50 15.81 7.22 -0.94
CA ASP A 50 16.83 8.08 -0.32
C ASP A 50 17.86 7.22 0.44
N LYS A 51 17.41 6.16 1.15
CA LYS A 51 18.30 5.21 1.83
C LYS A 51 19.20 4.43 0.86
N MET A 52 18.72 4.08 -0.34
CA MET A 52 19.60 3.51 -1.37
C MET A 52 20.73 4.46 -1.75
N LYS A 53 20.46 5.78 -1.80
CA LYS A 53 21.49 6.77 -2.14
C LYS A 53 22.59 6.88 -1.09
N GLU A 54 22.36 6.48 0.14
CA GLU A 54 23.39 6.43 1.17
C GLU A 54 24.51 5.43 0.83
N CYS A 55 24.27 4.50 -0.13
CA CYS A 55 25.27 3.59 -0.67
C CYS A 55 26.17 4.20 -1.77
N GLU A 56 25.96 5.46 -2.19
CA GLU A 56 26.82 6.10 -3.17
C GLU A 56 28.28 6.19 -2.68
N ALA A 57 29.21 5.86 -3.55
CA ALA A 57 30.63 5.88 -3.29
C ALA A 57 31.41 6.52 -4.47
N SER A 58 32.72 6.69 -4.32
CA SER A 58 33.54 7.36 -5.35
C SER A 58 33.48 6.72 -6.73
N LYS A 59 33.16 5.43 -6.81
CA LYS A 59 33.02 4.66 -8.06
C LYS A 59 31.60 4.15 -8.29
N LEU A 60 30.65 4.37 -7.36
CA LEU A 60 29.28 3.89 -7.44
C LEU A 60 28.30 5.07 -7.46
N GLU A 61 27.59 5.24 -8.57
CA GLU A 61 26.53 6.22 -8.73
C GLU A 61 25.15 5.56 -8.58
N ILE A 62 24.23 6.13 -7.77
CA ILE A 62 22.86 5.65 -7.62
C ILE A 62 21.88 6.70 -8.17
N LYS A 63 21.14 6.33 -9.22
CA LYS A 63 20.15 7.19 -9.86
C LYS A 63 18.73 6.73 -9.62
N ASN A 64 17.99 7.50 -8.86
CA ASN A 64 16.60 7.23 -8.56
C ASN A 64 15.69 8.12 -9.40
N LYS A 65 14.81 7.49 -10.16
CA LYS A 65 13.71 8.15 -10.87
C LYS A 65 12.42 7.91 -10.13
N LEU A 66 11.92 8.95 -9.45
CA LEU A 66 10.66 8.93 -8.74
C LEU A 66 9.58 9.60 -9.60
N VAL A 67 8.44 8.93 -9.73
CA VAL A 67 7.30 9.42 -10.52
C VAL A 67 6.00 9.22 -9.74
N GLY A 68 5.00 10.07 -9.97
CA GLY A 68 3.73 10.01 -9.26
C GLY A 68 2.68 9.12 -9.93
N GLY A 69 1.71 8.67 -9.15
CA GLY A 69 0.52 7.95 -9.63
C GLY A 69 0.83 6.67 -10.40
N SER A 70 0.12 6.46 -11.51
CA SER A 70 0.28 5.28 -12.39
C SER A 70 1.50 5.36 -13.33
N ALA A 71 2.22 6.48 -13.36
CA ALA A 71 3.32 6.67 -14.31
C ALA A 71 4.47 5.69 -14.10
N VAL A 72 4.67 5.16 -12.88
CA VAL A 72 5.68 4.13 -12.61
C VAL A 72 5.35 2.84 -13.37
N GLN A 73 4.10 2.37 -13.34
CA GLN A 73 3.67 1.16 -14.04
C GLN A 73 3.73 1.33 -15.56
N GLU A 74 3.32 2.49 -16.08
CA GLU A 74 3.41 2.80 -17.51
C GLU A 74 4.85 2.79 -18.00
N GLN A 75 5.77 3.44 -17.28
CA GLN A 75 7.19 3.43 -17.63
C GLN A 75 7.78 2.03 -17.50
N ALA A 76 7.44 1.28 -16.45
CA ALA A 76 7.88 -0.09 -16.29
C ALA A 76 7.44 -0.98 -17.47
N ARG A 77 6.16 -0.88 -17.91
CA ARG A 77 5.67 -1.61 -19.09
C ARG A 77 6.47 -1.29 -20.34
N ILE A 78 6.78 -0.02 -20.60
CA ILE A 78 7.55 0.40 -21.75
C ILE A 78 8.96 -0.21 -21.71
N VAL A 79 9.67 -0.10 -20.60
CA VAL A 79 11.06 -0.55 -20.51
C VAL A 79 11.18 -2.06 -20.45
N LEU A 80 10.29 -2.74 -19.75
CA LEU A 80 10.29 -4.20 -19.61
C LEU A 80 9.81 -4.92 -20.88
N SER A 81 8.92 -4.32 -21.68
CA SER A 81 8.49 -4.87 -22.97
C SER A 81 9.51 -4.71 -24.08
N SER A 82 10.54 -3.89 -23.90
CA SER A 82 11.60 -3.71 -24.89
C SER A 82 12.35 -5.04 -25.11
N ARG A 83 12.39 -5.52 -26.34
CA ARG A 83 13.16 -6.71 -26.74
C ARG A 83 14.63 -6.40 -27.08
N ARG A 84 15.03 -5.13 -27.04
CA ARG A 84 16.38 -4.66 -27.43
C ARG A 84 17.11 -4.10 -26.22
N GLY A 85 18.33 -4.61 -25.99
CA GLY A 85 19.23 -4.12 -24.93
C GLY A 85 18.78 -4.47 -23.51
N ASN A 86 19.54 -4.01 -22.54
CA ASN A 86 19.24 -4.15 -21.11
C ASN A 86 18.23 -3.09 -20.67
N SER A 87 17.58 -3.33 -19.53
CA SER A 87 16.72 -2.34 -18.89
C SER A 87 17.54 -1.09 -18.50
N PRO A 88 17.00 0.11 -18.68
CA PRO A 88 17.65 1.33 -18.17
C PRO A 88 17.57 1.46 -16.65
N TYR A 89 16.81 0.58 -15.99
CA TYR A 89 16.69 0.50 -14.55
C TYR A 89 17.10 -0.88 -14.07
N ASP A 90 17.85 -0.93 -12.98
CA ASP A 90 18.29 -2.15 -12.31
C ASP A 90 17.26 -2.63 -11.29
N VAL A 91 16.50 -1.70 -10.73
CA VAL A 91 15.42 -1.95 -9.79
C VAL A 91 14.17 -1.24 -10.26
N ILE A 92 13.04 -1.93 -10.20
CA ILE A 92 11.73 -1.37 -10.50
C ILE A 92 10.77 -1.66 -9.33
N GLN A 93 10.14 -0.61 -8.83
CA GLN A 93 9.05 -0.77 -7.87
C GLN A 93 7.83 -1.35 -8.57
N VAL A 94 7.25 -2.35 -7.94
CA VAL A 94 5.99 -2.97 -8.33
C VAL A 94 4.98 -2.87 -7.19
N SER A 95 3.72 -2.86 -7.57
CA SER A 95 2.59 -3.10 -6.67
C SER A 95 2.05 -4.51 -6.87
N ALA A 96 1.22 -5.00 -5.96
CA ALA A 96 0.53 -6.29 -6.08
C ALA A 96 -0.05 -6.53 -7.48
N GLN A 97 -0.66 -5.51 -8.08
CA GLN A 97 -1.27 -5.60 -9.41
C GLN A 97 -0.23 -5.69 -10.54
N SER A 98 0.80 -4.86 -10.54
CA SER A 98 1.80 -4.82 -11.62
C SER A 98 2.81 -5.96 -11.54
N TYR A 99 3.05 -6.49 -10.34
CA TYR A 99 3.94 -7.64 -10.11
C TYR A 99 3.54 -8.85 -10.97
N HIS A 100 2.28 -9.27 -10.88
CA HIS A 100 1.79 -10.43 -11.64
C HIS A 100 1.79 -10.20 -13.15
N GLU A 101 1.52 -8.98 -13.60
CA GLU A 101 1.64 -8.64 -15.03
C GLU A 101 3.05 -8.89 -15.55
N PHE A 102 4.06 -8.40 -14.84
CA PHE A 102 5.47 -8.54 -15.28
C PHE A 102 6.01 -9.96 -15.12
N LEU A 103 5.53 -10.68 -14.09
CA LEU A 103 5.85 -12.07 -13.85
C LEU A 103 5.37 -12.98 -14.99
N LEU A 104 4.08 -12.91 -15.34
CA LEU A 104 3.48 -13.72 -16.38
C LEU A 104 4.06 -13.46 -17.79
N LYS A 105 4.61 -12.26 -18.00
CA LYS A 105 5.30 -11.89 -19.24
C LYS A 105 6.81 -12.21 -19.21
N GLU A 106 7.29 -12.91 -18.19
CA GLU A 106 8.71 -13.25 -18.00
C GLU A 106 9.65 -12.03 -18.09
N GLN A 107 9.19 -10.89 -17.59
CA GLN A 107 9.91 -9.61 -17.69
C GLN A 107 10.81 -9.32 -16.49
N ILE A 108 10.63 -10.09 -15.41
CA ILE A 108 11.41 -10.00 -14.17
C ILE A 108 12.07 -11.35 -13.86
N GLN A 109 13.17 -11.33 -13.12
CA GLN A 109 13.93 -12.52 -12.80
C GLN A 109 13.75 -12.96 -11.34
N PRO A 110 13.87 -14.26 -11.03
CA PRO A 110 13.85 -14.75 -9.66
C PRO A 110 15.10 -14.27 -8.90
N ILE A 111 14.95 -14.11 -7.58
CA ILE A 111 15.99 -13.70 -6.64
C ILE A 111 16.15 -14.69 -5.49
N THR A 112 15.58 -15.88 -5.61
CA THR A 112 15.59 -16.93 -4.55
C THR A 112 16.98 -17.25 -4.07
N ASP A 113 17.92 -17.43 -4.98
CA ASP A 113 19.34 -17.72 -4.70
C ASP A 113 20.00 -16.62 -3.86
N LEU A 114 19.70 -15.35 -4.11
CA LEU A 114 20.23 -14.22 -3.34
C LEU A 114 19.55 -14.13 -1.97
N VAL A 115 18.23 -14.35 -1.91
CA VAL A 115 17.50 -14.39 -0.63
C VAL A 115 18.03 -15.50 0.25
N GLU A 116 18.25 -16.72 -0.29
CA GLU A 116 18.82 -17.85 0.45
C GLU A 116 20.27 -17.59 0.88
N LYS A 117 21.12 -17.05 -0.02
CA LYS A 117 22.52 -16.73 0.25
C LYS A 117 22.67 -15.75 1.41
N TYR A 118 21.81 -14.75 1.47
CA TYR A 118 21.89 -13.64 2.42
C TYR A 118 20.86 -13.70 3.55
N TRP A 119 20.20 -14.85 3.74
CA TRP A 119 19.12 -15.04 4.70
C TRP A 119 19.48 -14.63 6.12
N ASP A 120 20.62 -15.12 6.60
CA ASP A 120 21.09 -14.85 7.97
C ASP A 120 21.72 -13.47 8.08
N GLU A 121 22.51 -13.04 7.08
CA GLU A 121 23.21 -11.75 7.08
C GLU A 121 22.22 -10.58 7.25
N TYR A 122 21.11 -10.61 6.51
CA TYR A 122 20.08 -9.58 6.57
C TYR A 122 18.89 -9.94 7.49
N ASN A 123 18.98 -11.01 8.28
CA ASN A 123 17.89 -11.46 9.15
C ASN A 123 16.54 -11.48 8.41
N LEU A 124 16.47 -12.19 7.28
CA LEU A 124 15.26 -12.22 6.43
C LEU A 124 14.11 -13.02 7.05
N ALA A 125 14.37 -13.79 8.12
CA ALA A 125 13.34 -14.41 8.96
C ALA A 125 12.43 -13.40 9.67
N ASP A 126 12.85 -12.13 9.77
CA ASP A 126 12.02 -11.01 10.29
C ASP A 126 10.87 -10.60 9.33
N ILE A 127 10.92 -11.06 8.08
CA ILE A 127 9.81 -10.96 7.12
C ILE A 127 8.98 -12.25 7.22
N PRO A 128 7.72 -12.19 7.66
CA PRO A 128 6.86 -13.37 7.82
C PRO A 128 6.72 -14.19 6.54
N PRO A 129 6.60 -15.54 6.64
CA PRO A 129 6.39 -16.39 5.46
C PRO A 129 5.21 -15.97 4.59
N SER A 130 4.11 -15.53 5.21
CA SER A 130 2.92 -15.04 4.48
C SER A 130 3.19 -13.79 3.61
N ILE A 131 4.18 -12.97 3.97
CA ILE A 131 4.61 -11.82 3.17
C ILE A 131 5.53 -12.27 2.03
N TRP A 132 6.45 -13.23 2.29
CA TRP A 132 7.24 -13.84 1.23
C TRP A 132 6.36 -14.55 0.19
N ASP A 133 5.26 -15.17 0.60
CA ASP A 133 4.32 -15.85 -0.30
C ASP A 133 3.65 -14.89 -1.29
N LEU A 134 3.48 -13.60 -0.94
CA LEU A 134 2.99 -12.56 -1.87
C LEU A 134 3.97 -12.32 -3.04
N ALA A 135 5.27 -12.52 -2.80
CA ALA A 135 6.34 -12.31 -3.78
C ALA A 135 6.79 -13.63 -4.47
N ARG A 136 6.12 -14.76 -4.17
CA ARG A 136 6.50 -16.09 -4.64
C ARG A 136 5.62 -16.54 -5.82
N HIS A 137 6.27 -17.19 -6.79
CA HIS A 137 5.58 -17.87 -7.89
C HIS A 137 6.36 -19.12 -8.33
N GLY A 138 5.66 -20.24 -8.50
CA GLY A 138 6.30 -21.50 -8.93
C GLY A 138 7.41 -22.00 -8.00
N GLY A 139 7.37 -21.62 -6.70
CA GLY A 139 8.42 -21.94 -5.73
C GLY A 139 9.52 -20.89 -5.62
N GLU A 140 9.69 -20.03 -6.61
CA GLU A 140 10.71 -18.99 -6.67
C GLU A 140 10.22 -17.64 -6.11
N ILE A 141 11.12 -16.84 -5.54
CA ILE A 141 10.88 -15.47 -5.08
C ILE A 141 11.29 -14.50 -6.18
N TYR A 142 10.41 -13.57 -6.56
CA TYR A 142 10.66 -12.60 -7.64
C TYR A 142 10.71 -11.15 -7.18
N ALA A 143 10.33 -10.87 -5.94
CA ALA A 143 10.35 -9.51 -5.41
C ALA A 143 10.87 -9.47 -3.97
N LEU A 144 11.43 -8.31 -3.59
CA LEU A 144 11.66 -7.94 -2.19
C LEU A 144 10.45 -7.14 -1.71
N PRO A 145 9.59 -7.69 -0.83
CA PRO A 145 8.46 -6.96 -0.28
C PRO A 145 8.95 -5.83 0.64
N ILE A 146 8.43 -4.62 0.45
CA ILE A 146 8.82 -3.45 1.25
C ILE A 146 7.78 -3.15 2.31
N GLN A 147 6.52 -3.01 1.87
CA GLN A 147 5.41 -2.59 2.70
C GLN A 147 4.14 -3.34 2.36
N LEU A 148 3.25 -3.39 3.34
CA LEU A 148 1.84 -3.72 3.15
C LEU A 148 1.02 -2.44 3.30
N ASN A 149 -0.07 -2.37 2.55
CA ASN A 149 -1.00 -1.26 2.64
C ASN A 149 -2.43 -1.81 2.59
N MET A 150 -3.25 -1.34 3.48
CA MET A 150 -4.66 -1.69 3.57
C MET A 150 -5.47 -0.43 3.79
N GLN A 151 -6.75 -0.47 3.46
CA GLN A 151 -7.65 0.57 3.93
C GLN A 151 -8.08 0.21 5.35
N GLU A 152 -7.99 1.18 6.24
CA GLU A 152 -8.48 1.11 7.61
C GLU A 152 -9.53 2.20 7.85
N PHE A 153 -10.29 2.08 8.92
CA PHE A 153 -11.34 3.02 9.22
C PHE A 153 -10.79 4.22 10.01
N PHE A 154 -10.71 5.36 9.31
CA PHE A 154 -10.37 6.67 9.90
C PHE A 154 -11.62 7.29 10.48
N TYR A 155 -11.54 7.86 11.69
CA TYR A 155 -12.66 8.55 12.31
C TYR A 155 -12.18 9.72 13.18
N ARG A 156 -13.01 10.74 13.26
CA ARG A 156 -12.80 11.91 14.11
C ARG A 156 -13.18 11.57 15.54
N GLN A 157 -12.18 11.20 16.35
CA GLN A 157 -12.36 10.83 17.75
C GLN A 157 -13.10 11.93 18.54
N ASP A 158 -12.73 13.18 18.32
CA ASP A 158 -13.36 14.32 18.98
C ASP A 158 -14.87 14.44 18.67
N LEU A 159 -15.30 14.15 17.43
CA LEU A 159 -16.71 14.18 17.06
C LEU A 159 -17.45 12.94 17.62
N PHE A 160 -16.82 11.79 17.62
CA PHE A 160 -17.38 10.57 18.18
C PHE A 160 -17.61 10.73 19.71
N ASP A 161 -16.62 11.27 20.43
CA ASP A 161 -16.73 11.56 21.85
C ASP A 161 -17.81 12.59 22.14
N GLN A 162 -17.84 13.70 21.37
CA GLN A 162 -18.84 14.77 21.52
C GLN A 162 -20.28 14.28 21.38
N HIS A 163 -20.51 13.31 20.49
CA HIS A 163 -21.84 12.80 20.19
C HIS A 163 -22.13 11.43 20.82
N ASN A 164 -21.23 10.92 21.69
CA ASN A 164 -21.31 9.61 22.35
C ASN A 164 -21.56 8.48 21.34
N LEU A 165 -20.77 8.45 20.24
CA LEU A 165 -20.83 7.42 19.21
C LEU A 165 -19.74 6.38 19.41
N GLU A 166 -20.10 5.12 19.19
CA GLU A 166 -19.14 4.02 19.15
C GLU A 166 -18.56 3.88 17.74
N VAL A 167 -17.35 3.35 17.65
CA VAL A 167 -16.69 3.09 16.35
C VAL A 167 -17.44 1.93 15.67
N PRO A 168 -17.91 2.13 14.41
CA PRO A 168 -18.67 1.09 13.71
C PRO A 168 -17.80 -0.08 13.29
N HIS A 169 -18.29 -1.31 13.50
CA HIS A 169 -17.63 -2.56 13.12
C HIS A 169 -18.20 -3.18 11.84
N THR A 170 -19.36 -2.72 11.39
CA THR A 170 -20.01 -3.19 10.14
C THR A 170 -20.45 -2.00 9.30
N TYR A 171 -20.60 -2.19 7.98
CA TYR A 171 -21.12 -1.13 7.12
C TYR A 171 -22.56 -0.71 7.48
N GLN A 172 -23.36 -1.61 8.07
CA GLN A 172 -24.68 -1.21 8.58
C GLN A 172 -24.53 -0.22 9.74
N GLU A 173 -23.55 -0.41 10.60
CA GLU A 173 -23.26 0.53 11.70
C GLU A 173 -22.66 1.83 11.18
N VAL A 174 -21.82 1.80 10.11
CA VAL A 174 -21.35 3.01 9.43
C VAL A 174 -22.53 3.86 8.95
N VAL A 175 -23.55 3.22 8.35
CA VAL A 175 -24.77 3.94 7.92
C VAL A 175 -25.49 4.54 9.12
N THR A 176 -25.67 3.80 10.20
CA THR A 176 -26.35 4.28 11.43
C THR A 176 -25.60 5.44 12.07
N THR A 177 -24.29 5.32 12.22
CA THR A 177 -23.40 6.37 12.77
C THR A 177 -23.41 7.62 11.90
N GLY A 178 -23.34 7.45 10.57
CA GLY A 178 -23.41 8.56 9.63
C GLY A 178 -24.73 9.32 9.72
N GLN A 179 -25.85 8.62 9.84
CA GLN A 179 -27.16 9.25 10.05
C GLN A 179 -27.26 10.00 11.39
N ALA A 180 -26.62 9.50 12.44
CA ALA A 180 -26.53 10.20 13.71
C ALA A 180 -25.73 11.50 13.59
N LEU A 181 -24.59 11.48 12.90
CA LEU A 181 -23.77 12.65 12.62
C LEU A 181 -24.50 13.67 11.73
N GLN A 182 -25.29 13.21 10.75
CA GLN A 182 -26.15 14.12 9.95
C GLN A 182 -27.20 14.82 10.80
N LYS A 183 -27.85 14.11 11.73
CA LYS A 183 -28.79 14.71 12.68
C LYS A 183 -28.11 15.70 13.64
N ALA A 184 -26.81 15.55 13.88
CA ALA A 184 -25.99 16.47 14.66
C ALA A 184 -25.49 17.68 13.85
N GLY A 185 -25.84 17.78 12.56
CA GLY A 185 -25.50 18.92 11.70
C GLY A 185 -24.27 18.74 10.82
N ILE A 186 -23.74 17.52 10.70
CA ILE A 186 -22.63 17.19 9.79
C ILE A 186 -23.23 16.61 8.50
N ASP A 187 -23.42 17.44 7.48
CA ASP A 187 -24.16 17.07 6.27
C ASP A 187 -23.59 15.84 5.54
N TYR A 188 -22.26 15.77 5.42
CA TYR A 188 -21.55 14.71 4.70
C TYR A 188 -20.48 14.04 5.56
N PRO A 189 -20.89 13.23 6.55
CA PRO A 189 -19.95 12.67 7.54
C PRO A 189 -18.98 11.66 6.98
N LEU A 190 -19.32 11.00 5.85
CA LEU A 190 -18.50 9.94 5.24
C LEU A 190 -17.72 10.47 4.03
N SER A 191 -16.43 10.19 3.99
CA SER A 191 -15.57 10.41 2.82
C SER A 191 -14.80 9.14 2.49
N GLN A 192 -15.04 8.58 1.32
CA GLN A 192 -14.43 7.34 0.83
C GLN A 192 -14.15 7.47 -0.67
N ALA A 193 -13.15 6.77 -1.18
CA ALA A 193 -12.68 6.93 -2.56
C ALA A 193 -13.58 6.19 -3.57
N MET A 194 -14.72 6.79 -3.90
CA MET A 194 -15.75 6.23 -4.79
C MET A 194 -15.63 6.70 -6.25
N GLY A 195 -14.51 7.35 -6.61
CA GLY A 195 -14.29 7.85 -7.98
C GLY A 195 -14.34 6.74 -9.02
N LYS A 196 -15.05 6.98 -10.14
CA LYS A 196 -15.18 6.05 -11.26
C LYS A 196 -13.83 5.44 -11.66
N GLY A 197 -13.84 4.17 -12.01
CA GLY A 197 -12.66 3.39 -12.38
C GLY A 197 -12.02 2.72 -11.18
N TRP A 198 -10.70 2.82 -11.04
CA TRP A 198 -9.92 2.07 -10.07
C TRP A 198 -10.40 2.20 -8.62
N ASN A 199 -10.72 3.41 -8.17
CA ASN A 199 -11.12 3.64 -6.79
C ASN A 199 -12.41 2.89 -6.44
N LEU A 200 -13.46 3.09 -7.24
CA LEU A 200 -14.76 2.44 -7.01
C LEU A 200 -14.66 0.91 -7.10
N ALA A 201 -13.88 0.39 -8.06
CA ALA A 201 -13.67 -1.04 -8.19
C ALA A 201 -12.93 -1.62 -6.98
N THR A 202 -11.99 -0.87 -6.40
CA THR A 202 -11.28 -1.26 -5.17
C THR A 202 -12.22 -1.31 -3.96
N GLU A 203 -13.08 -0.31 -3.79
CA GLU A 203 -14.10 -0.32 -2.72
C GLU A 203 -15.07 -1.50 -2.86
N PHE A 204 -15.50 -1.79 -4.10
CA PHE A 204 -16.28 -2.99 -4.39
C PHE A 204 -15.52 -4.26 -4.02
N THR A 205 -14.24 -4.38 -4.43
CA THR A 205 -13.39 -5.52 -4.13
C THR A 205 -13.28 -5.78 -2.64
N ASN A 206 -13.01 -4.75 -1.85
CA ASN A 206 -12.85 -4.85 -0.41
C ASN A 206 -14.11 -5.42 0.26
N ILE A 207 -15.29 -4.93 -0.11
CA ILE A 207 -16.56 -5.43 0.44
C ILE A 207 -16.85 -6.83 -0.08
N TYR A 208 -16.62 -7.09 -1.37
CA TYR A 208 -16.85 -8.39 -1.98
C TYR A 208 -16.00 -9.51 -1.36
N LEU A 209 -14.72 -9.23 -1.09
CA LEU A 209 -13.83 -10.15 -0.41
C LEU A 209 -14.25 -10.39 1.07
N SER A 210 -14.74 -9.35 1.76
CA SER A 210 -15.29 -9.47 3.11
C SER A 210 -16.51 -10.40 3.16
N LEU A 211 -17.32 -10.43 2.11
CA LEU A 211 -18.43 -11.39 1.93
C LEU A 211 -17.96 -12.81 1.56
N GLY A 212 -16.65 -13.04 1.49
CA GLY A 212 -16.08 -14.30 1.02
C GLY A 212 -16.31 -14.52 -0.48
N GLY A 213 -16.35 -13.44 -1.26
CA GLY A 213 -16.43 -13.48 -2.71
C GLY A 213 -15.14 -14.02 -3.34
N GLN A 214 -15.28 -14.74 -4.42
CA GLN A 214 -14.22 -15.18 -5.33
C GLN A 214 -14.49 -14.56 -6.70
N TYR A 215 -13.48 -13.96 -7.31
CA TYR A 215 -13.67 -13.27 -8.59
C TYR A 215 -13.95 -14.21 -9.73
N PHE A 216 -13.30 -15.38 -9.73
CA PHE A 216 -13.36 -16.34 -10.82
C PHE A 216 -13.44 -17.77 -10.29
N ASP A 217 -14.02 -18.65 -11.08
CA ASP A 217 -13.88 -20.09 -10.90
C ASP A 217 -12.56 -20.63 -11.48
N GLU A 218 -12.36 -21.95 -11.44
CA GLU A 218 -11.16 -22.62 -11.94
C GLU A 218 -10.92 -22.43 -13.44
N ASP A 219 -11.98 -22.18 -14.21
CA ASP A 219 -11.95 -21.95 -15.66
C ASP A 219 -11.83 -20.45 -16.00
N GLY A 220 -11.66 -19.57 -15.01
CA GLY A 220 -11.58 -18.12 -15.18
C GLY A 220 -12.94 -17.45 -15.45
N LYS A 221 -14.06 -18.16 -15.20
CA LYS A 221 -15.39 -17.57 -15.32
C LYS A 221 -15.66 -16.60 -14.20
N PRO A 222 -16.21 -15.40 -14.48
CA PRO A 222 -16.51 -14.43 -13.45
C PRO A 222 -17.62 -14.92 -12.51
N LEU A 223 -17.45 -14.64 -11.21
CA LEU A 223 -18.39 -14.93 -10.13
C LEU A 223 -18.87 -13.66 -9.41
N PHE A 224 -18.30 -12.51 -9.76
CA PHE A 224 -18.58 -11.22 -9.10
C PHE A 224 -19.93 -10.60 -9.49
N ASP A 225 -20.61 -11.12 -10.50
CA ASP A 225 -21.96 -10.76 -10.92
C ASP A 225 -23.08 -11.53 -10.18
N GLY A 226 -22.69 -12.48 -9.29
CA GLY A 226 -23.59 -13.23 -8.45
C GLY A 226 -24.10 -12.48 -7.21
N GLU A 227 -24.80 -13.19 -6.32
CA GLU A 227 -25.46 -12.62 -5.11
C GLU A 227 -24.54 -11.79 -4.25
N LYS A 228 -23.31 -12.25 -3.99
CA LYS A 228 -22.33 -11.52 -3.17
C LYS A 228 -21.88 -10.21 -3.83
N GLY A 229 -21.76 -10.19 -5.16
CA GLY A 229 -21.45 -8.97 -5.91
C GLY A 229 -22.58 -7.96 -5.83
N VAL A 230 -23.82 -8.43 -5.99
CA VAL A 230 -25.02 -7.60 -5.82
C VAL A 230 -25.10 -7.04 -4.39
N GLU A 231 -24.82 -7.85 -3.36
CA GLU A 231 -24.76 -7.39 -1.97
C GLU A 231 -23.67 -6.35 -1.76
N ALA A 232 -22.45 -6.57 -2.26
CA ALA A 232 -21.34 -5.62 -2.16
C ALA A 232 -21.69 -4.27 -2.79
N ALA A 233 -22.30 -4.26 -3.98
CA ALA A 233 -22.72 -3.05 -4.66
C ALA A 233 -23.89 -2.33 -3.94
N ASN A 234 -24.81 -3.07 -3.32
CA ASN A 234 -25.87 -2.49 -2.50
C ASN A 234 -25.32 -1.82 -1.23
N ILE A 235 -24.30 -2.42 -0.59
CA ILE A 235 -23.60 -1.78 0.53
C ILE A 235 -23.00 -0.45 0.08
N LEU A 236 -22.24 -0.41 -1.03
CA LEU A 236 -21.70 0.86 -1.57
C LEU A 236 -22.79 1.89 -1.83
N LYS A 237 -23.91 1.47 -2.41
CA LYS A 237 -25.06 2.35 -2.69
C LYS A 237 -25.63 2.96 -1.40
N SER A 238 -25.69 2.19 -0.31
CA SER A 238 -26.20 2.63 0.98
C SER A 238 -25.37 3.74 1.63
N LEU A 239 -24.10 3.88 1.25
CA LEU A 239 -23.17 4.89 1.77
C LEU A 239 -23.35 6.25 1.12
N LEU A 240 -23.83 6.30 -0.13
CA LEU A 240 -23.92 7.55 -0.92
C LEU A 240 -24.71 8.69 -0.23
N PRO A 241 -25.83 8.45 0.49
CA PRO A 241 -26.53 9.50 1.20
C PRO A 241 -25.74 10.19 2.31
N LEU A 242 -24.65 9.56 2.80
CA LEU A 242 -23.77 10.09 3.83
C LEU A 242 -22.59 10.88 3.25
N MET A 243 -22.41 10.85 1.94
CA MET A 243 -21.30 11.42 1.22
C MET A 243 -21.71 12.68 0.46
N SER A 244 -20.72 13.50 0.12
CA SER A 244 -20.94 14.69 -0.70
C SER A 244 -21.50 14.33 -2.09
N PRO A 245 -22.25 15.24 -2.75
CA PRO A 245 -22.88 14.98 -4.06
C PRO A 245 -21.90 14.55 -5.16
N ASN A 246 -20.61 14.86 -5.01
CA ASN A 246 -19.55 14.45 -5.93
C ASN A 246 -18.84 13.15 -5.50
N ALA A 247 -19.43 12.33 -4.62
CA ALA A 247 -18.85 11.08 -4.11
C ALA A 247 -18.22 10.22 -5.21
N LEU A 248 -18.92 10.01 -6.32
CA LEU A 248 -18.45 9.19 -7.45
C LEU A 248 -17.36 9.87 -8.32
N SER A 249 -16.72 10.92 -7.78
CA SER A 249 -15.55 11.58 -8.35
C SER A 249 -14.42 11.73 -7.33
N LEU A 250 -14.59 11.21 -6.10
CA LEU A 250 -13.57 11.31 -5.06
C LEU A 250 -12.44 10.32 -5.32
N SER A 251 -11.24 10.85 -5.44
CA SER A 251 -9.99 10.09 -5.42
C SER A 251 -9.47 9.92 -3.99
N ASN A 252 -8.50 9.03 -3.79
CA ASN A 252 -7.82 8.87 -2.51
C ASN A 252 -7.23 10.19 -1.97
N ASP A 253 -6.66 11.01 -2.85
CA ASP A 253 -6.08 12.31 -2.46
C ASP A 253 -7.16 13.31 -2.04
N LEU A 254 -8.32 13.32 -2.73
CA LEU A 254 -9.44 14.17 -2.34
C LEU A 254 -10.07 13.73 -1.01
N VAL A 255 -10.12 12.42 -0.74
CA VAL A 255 -10.56 11.89 0.57
C VAL A 255 -9.63 12.36 1.67
N MET A 256 -8.31 12.23 1.48
CA MET A 256 -7.30 12.74 2.41
C MET A 256 -7.51 14.24 2.68
N VAL A 257 -7.64 15.05 1.63
CA VAL A 257 -7.90 16.49 1.77
C VAL A 257 -9.22 16.78 2.50
N ASN A 258 -10.28 15.98 2.28
CA ASN A 258 -11.54 16.16 3.02
C ASN A 258 -11.35 15.97 4.53
N PHE A 259 -10.59 14.97 4.96
CA PHE A 259 -10.24 14.80 6.38
C PHE A 259 -9.39 15.97 6.88
N GLN A 260 -8.29 16.29 6.21
CA GLN A 260 -7.39 17.40 6.60
C GLN A 260 -8.13 18.74 6.72
N GLN A 261 -9.12 18.99 5.86
CA GLN A 261 -9.87 20.24 5.86
C GLN A 261 -11.14 20.21 6.74
N ASP A 262 -11.29 19.21 7.61
CA ASP A 262 -12.42 19.08 8.54
C ASP A 262 -13.79 18.94 7.81
N LYS A 263 -13.81 18.23 6.68
CA LYS A 263 -15.00 18.00 5.85
C LYS A 263 -15.51 16.57 5.91
N ALA A 264 -14.84 15.68 6.68
CA ALA A 264 -15.22 14.31 6.86
C ALA A 264 -15.07 13.93 8.33
N ALA A 265 -16.00 13.13 8.82
CA ALA A 265 -15.97 12.58 10.17
C ALA A 265 -15.46 11.13 10.21
N MET A 266 -15.62 10.38 9.12
CA MET A 266 -15.24 8.97 9.04
C MET A 266 -15.08 8.50 7.58
N GLY A 267 -14.40 7.36 7.40
CA GLY A 267 -14.27 6.68 6.09
C GLY A 267 -13.18 5.62 6.07
N ASN A 268 -13.27 4.67 5.14
CA ASN A 268 -12.17 3.78 4.83
C ASN A 268 -11.13 4.51 3.98
N VAL A 269 -9.89 4.56 4.47
CA VAL A 269 -8.78 5.29 3.85
C VAL A 269 -7.52 4.43 3.89
N TRP A 270 -6.67 4.55 2.88
CA TRP A 270 -5.39 3.86 2.85
C TRP A 270 -4.51 4.28 4.04
N ALA A 271 -4.02 3.32 4.81
CA ALA A 271 -3.23 3.53 6.01
C ALA A 271 -2.00 4.43 5.80
N THR A 272 -1.38 4.39 4.61
CA THR A 272 -0.29 5.29 4.23
C THR A 272 -0.67 6.78 4.20
N ARG A 273 -1.93 7.13 4.44
CA ARG A 273 -2.41 8.51 4.60
C ARG A 273 -2.49 8.94 6.08
N ALA A 274 -2.24 8.03 7.02
CA ALA A 274 -2.38 8.31 8.46
C ALA A 274 -1.45 9.46 8.91
N SER A 275 -0.18 9.43 8.51
CA SER A 275 0.80 10.48 8.84
C SER A 275 0.38 11.87 8.34
N GLU A 276 -0.35 11.94 7.24
CA GLU A 276 -0.82 13.19 6.66
C GLU A 276 -1.96 13.86 7.46
N MET A 277 -2.64 13.10 8.33
CA MET A 277 -3.67 13.66 9.21
C MET A 277 -3.08 14.55 10.28
N ASP A 278 -1.86 14.28 10.71
CA ASP A 278 -1.15 15.03 11.74
C ASP A 278 -0.10 16.00 11.18
N ASN A 279 -0.07 16.21 9.87
CA ASN A 279 0.77 17.21 9.22
C ASN A 279 0.22 18.62 9.48
N ASP A 280 0.82 19.34 10.44
CA ASP A 280 0.37 20.66 10.91
C ASP A 280 0.44 21.77 9.84
N GLN A 281 1.18 21.56 8.76
CA GLN A 281 1.27 22.49 7.64
C GLN A 281 -0.01 22.53 6.78
N VAL A 282 -0.78 21.44 6.76
CA VAL A 282 -1.93 21.28 5.84
C VAL A 282 -3.20 20.80 6.54
N SER A 283 -3.09 20.17 7.71
CA SER A 283 -4.22 19.56 8.42
C SER A 283 -4.80 20.45 9.51
N LYS A 284 -6.13 20.57 9.55
CA LYS A 284 -6.91 21.22 10.61
C LYS A 284 -7.33 20.23 11.71
N VAL A 285 -7.03 18.94 11.51
CA VAL A 285 -7.50 17.85 12.37
C VAL A 285 -6.35 17.13 13.09
N VAL A 286 -5.21 17.80 13.24
CA VAL A 286 -4.05 17.27 13.96
C VAL A 286 -4.46 16.74 15.33
N GLY A 287 -4.11 15.48 15.64
CA GLY A 287 -4.43 14.81 16.89
C GLY A 287 -5.91 14.45 17.09
N LYS A 288 -6.78 14.67 16.10
CA LYS A 288 -8.23 14.42 16.20
C LYS A 288 -8.71 13.19 15.46
N VAL A 289 -7.92 12.67 14.52
CA VAL A 289 -8.24 11.46 13.77
C VAL A 289 -7.68 10.25 14.50
N ASN A 290 -8.50 9.22 14.68
CA ASN A 290 -8.07 7.92 15.17
C ASN A 290 -8.42 6.83 14.15
N TYR A 291 -7.94 5.62 14.39
CA TYR A 291 -7.92 4.53 13.44
C TYR A 291 -8.49 3.27 14.06
N SER A 292 -9.22 2.52 13.27
CA SER A 292 -9.78 1.22 13.63
C SER A 292 -9.71 0.29 12.43
N MET A 293 -9.88 -1.00 12.65
CA MET A 293 -9.99 -1.92 11.52
C MET A 293 -11.15 -1.48 10.59
N ALA A 294 -11.02 -1.78 9.30
CA ALA A 294 -12.10 -1.59 8.33
C ALA A 294 -13.36 -2.33 8.78
N PRO A 295 -14.56 -1.76 8.63
CA PRO A 295 -15.81 -2.45 8.93
C PRO A 295 -15.91 -3.77 8.16
N THR A 296 -16.58 -4.76 8.73
CA THR A 296 -16.97 -5.95 7.95
C THR A 296 -18.15 -5.62 7.03
N ALA A 297 -18.34 -6.38 5.96
CA ALA A 297 -19.46 -6.17 5.02
C ALA A 297 -20.81 -6.23 5.76
N ASN A 298 -20.97 -7.20 6.67
CA ASN A 298 -22.15 -7.37 7.52
C ASN A 298 -21.79 -8.16 8.80
N LYS A 299 -22.75 -8.36 9.69
CA LYS A 299 -22.57 -9.06 10.96
C LYS A 299 -22.29 -10.57 10.83
N ASN A 300 -22.42 -11.15 9.65
CA ASN A 300 -22.26 -12.60 9.42
C ASN A 300 -20.83 -12.94 8.97
N THR A 301 -19.97 -11.97 8.79
CA THR A 301 -18.54 -12.16 8.46
C THR A 301 -17.64 -11.50 9.50
N THR A 302 -16.47 -12.11 9.73
CA THR A 302 -15.41 -11.54 10.57
C THR A 302 -14.30 -10.92 9.74
N ILE A 303 -14.34 -11.11 8.42
CA ILE A 303 -13.31 -10.62 7.50
C ILE A 303 -13.48 -9.12 7.29
N PRO A 304 -12.50 -8.27 7.60
CA PRO A 304 -12.58 -6.83 7.37
C PRO A 304 -12.76 -6.52 5.88
N ALA A 305 -13.54 -5.49 5.56
CA ALA A 305 -13.72 -5.05 4.17
C ALA A 305 -12.52 -4.20 3.72
N THR A 306 -11.42 -4.88 3.60
CA THR A 306 -10.15 -4.38 3.08
C THR A 306 -9.43 -5.48 2.34
N SER A 307 -8.43 -5.13 1.56
CA SER A 307 -7.54 -6.09 0.91
C SER A 307 -6.09 -5.72 1.18
N ILE A 308 -5.24 -6.74 1.37
CA ILE A 308 -3.81 -6.57 1.55
C ILE A 308 -3.21 -6.22 0.20
N PHE A 309 -2.84 -4.97 0.05
CA PHE A 309 -2.05 -4.48 -1.04
C PHE A 309 -0.59 -4.42 -0.60
N TRP A 310 0.36 -4.66 -1.48
CA TRP A 310 1.76 -4.60 -1.16
C TRP A 310 2.57 -3.94 -2.26
N ASP A 311 3.69 -3.36 -1.89
CA ASP A 311 4.70 -2.86 -2.79
C ASP A 311 6.02 -3.54 -2.52
N GLY A 312 6.78 -3.75 -3.58
CA GLY A 312 8.09 -4.37 -3.52
C GLY A 312 8.98 -3.92 -4.66
N TYR A 313 10.19 -4.44 -4.64
CA TYR A 313 11.18 -4.19 -5.68
C TYR A 313 11.46 -5.48 -6.46
N VAL A 314 11.52 -5.36 -7.78
CA VAL A 314 11.85 -6.45 -8.71
C VAL A 314 13.07 -6.10 -9.53
N PHE A 315 13.75 -7.13 -9.99
CA PHE A 315 14.87 -7.03 -10.91
C PHE A 315 14.39 -7.37 -12.32
N PRO A 316 14.61 -6.48 -13.31
CA PRO A 316 14.32 -6.79 -14.70
C PRO A 316 15.05 -8.05 -15.16
N HIS A 317 14.42 -8.85 -16.04
CA HIS A 317 15.07 -10.02 -16.61
C HIS A 317 16.40 -9.68 -17.32
N ARG A 318 16.52 -8.48 -17.89
CA ARG A 318 17.74 -7.96 -18.51
C ARG A 318 18.35 -6.87 -17.66
N LEU A 319 19.00 -7.29 -16.60
CA LEU A 319 19.75 -6.42 -15.71
C LEU A 319 21.02 -5.90 -16.38
N ASN A 320 21.40 -4.67 -16.10
CA ASN A 320 22.61 -4.05 -16.65
C ASN A 320 23.81 -4.16 -15.68
N SER A 321 23.51 -4.12 -14.40
CA SER A 321 24.50 -4.09 -13.32
C SER A 321 24.71 -5.47 -12.69
N ASP A 322 25.74 -5.59 -11.86
CA ASP A 322 25.95 -6.79 -11.06
C ASP A 322 24.75 -7.06 -10.14
N ARG A 323 24.19 -8.25 -10.25
CA ARG A 323 22.94 -8.65 -9.61
C ARG A 323 23.04 -8.70 -8.09
N GLU A 324 24.20 -9.13 -7.61
CA GLU A 324 24.48 -9.25 -6.19
C GLU A 324 24.68 -7.88 -5.55
N LEU A 325 25.40 -6.99 -6.22
CA LEU A 325 25.56 -5.59 -5.79
C LEU A 325 24.21 -4.87 -5.70
N VAL A 326 23.34 -5.04 -6.71
CA VAL A 326 21.98 -4.48 -6.69
C VAL A 326 21.20 -5.01 -5.50
N PHE A 327 21.25 -6.33 -5.25
CA PHE A 327 20.55 -6.96 -4.12
C PHE A 327 21.02 -6.39 -2.77
N LYS A 328 22.34 -6.31 -2.56
CA LYS A 328 22.88 -5.77 -1.30
C LYS A 328 22.50 -4.30 -1.08
N ILE A 329 22.56 -3.45 -2.10
CA ILE A 329 22.10 -2.05 -2.01
C ILE A 329 20.62 -2.00 -1.59
N MET A 330 19.79 -2.89 -2.15
CA MET A 330 18.38 -2.98 -1.75
C MET A 330 18.25 -3.39 -0.29
N MET A 331 19.00 -4.42 0.15
CA MET A 331 18.94 -4.92 1.52
C MET A 331 19.44 -3.88 2.53
N GLU A 332 20.49 -3.13 2.19
CA GLU A 332 20.98 -2.03 3.02
C GLU A 332 19.93 -0.91 3.17
N SER A 333 19.25 -0.56 2.06
CA SER A 333 18.14 0.41 2.13
C SER A 333 16.99 -0.08 3.01
N MET A 334 16.81 -1.40 3.11
CA MET A 334 15.79 -2.10 3.89
C MET A 334 16.37 -2.67 5.20
N SER A 335 17.48 -2.13 5.73
CA SER A 335 18.03 -2.51 7.02
C SER A 335 17.00 -2.35 8.14
N LYS A 336 17.23 -3.02 9.27
CA LYS A 336 16.30 -2.95 10.40
C LYS A 336 16.07 -1.52 10.86
N GLU A 337 17.10 -0.70 10.87
CA GLU A 337 17.09 0.70 11.26
C GLU A 337 16.26 1.53 10.27
N ASN A 338 16.55 1.41 8.97
CA ASN A 338 15.83 2.12 7.90
C ASN A 338 14.36 1.72 7.83
N MET A 339 14.07 0.43 8.05
CA MET A 339 12.69 -0.05 8.15
C MET A 339 11.97 0.53 9.37
N LYS A 340 12.63 0.60 10.53
CA LYS A 340 12.03 1.20 11.74
C LYS A 340 11.73 2.70 11.55
N GLU A 341 12.63 3.44 10.90
CA GLU A 341 12.40 4.84 10.53
C GLU A 341 11.20 4.98 9.57
N GLY A 342 11.06 4.06 8.62
CA GLY A 342 9.95 4.05 7.67
C GLY A 342 8.59 3.69 8.26
N ALA A 343 8.52 3.17 9.49
CA ALA A 343 7.26 2.76 10.14
C ALA A 343 6.28 3.92 10.41
N GLU A 344 6.75 5.18 10.43
CA GLU A 344 5.87 6.34 10.45
C GLU A 344 5.06 6.52 9.16
N LEU A 345 5.54 5.94 8.08
CA LEU A 345 5.02 6.18 6.73
C LEU A 345 4.17 5.02 6.20
N ALA A 346 4.37 3.79 6.71
CA ALA A 346 3.68 2.60 6.25
C ALA A 346 3.83 1.42 7.22
N PHE A 347 2.98 0.40 7.06
CA PHE A 347 3.16 -0.92 7.67
C PHE A 347 4.19 -1.70 6.84
N LEU A 348 5.33 -1.99 7.42
CA LEU A 348 6.47 -2.54 6.69
C LEU A 348 6.50 -4.06 6.69
N SER A 349 7.22 -4.62 5.73
CA SER A 349 7.34 -6.08 5.57
C SER A 349 8.09 -6.76 6.71
N ARG A 350 9.03 -6.07 7.36
CA ARG A 350 9.73 -6.58 8.56
C ARG A 350 8.86 -6.43 9.80
N GLN A 351 8.60 -7.55 10.48
CA GLN A 351 7.75 -7.56 11.67
C GLN A 351 8.30 -6.66 12.79
N SER A 352 9.61 -6.70 13.02
CA SER A 352 10.25 -5.89 14.07
C SER A 352 10.15 -4.38 13.82
N ALA A 353 10.00 -3.93 12.59
CA ALA A 353 9.85 -2.52 12.26
C ALA A 353 8.51 -1.94 12.73
N ASN A 354 7.46 -2.78 12.79
CA ASN A 354 6.12 -2.36 13.20
C ASN A 354 5.92 -2.43 14.72
N GLN A 355 6.92 -2.90 15.49
CA GLN A 355 6.92 -2.93 16.95
C GLN A 355 7.47 -1.61 17.50
N VAL A 356 6.71 -0.54 17.31
CA VAL A 356 7.07 0.84 17.69
C VAL A 356 5.97 1.45 18.56
N GLU A 357 6.35 2.38 19.42
CA GLU A 357 5.45 3.09 20.33
C GLU A 357 5.46 4.59 20.03
N GLY A 358 4.32 5.22 20.13
CA GLY A 358 4.14 6.66 19.94
C GLY A 358 2.86 7.00 19.20
N GLU A 359 2.36 8.21 19.39
CA GLU A 359 1.11 8.68 18.77
C GLU A 359 1.12 8.63 17.24
N GLN A 360 2.29 8.83 16.62
CA GLN A 360 2.47 8.77 15.17
C GLN A 360 2.26 7.35 14.60
N TYR A 361 2.33 6.32 15.45
CA TYR A 361 2.18 4.91 15.04
C TYR A 361 0.82 4.31 15.37
N ARG A 362 -0.14 5.09 15.92
CA ARG A 362 -1.43 4.57 16.40
C ARG A 362 -2.26 3.85 15.34
N TYR A 363 -2.02 4.11 14.05
CA TYR A 363 -2.67 3.44 12.93
C TYR A 363 -2.22 1.97 12.74
N LEU A 364 -1.00 1.61 13.17
CA LEU A 364 -0.44 0.26 12.95
C LEU A 364 -1.22 -0.85 13.66
N GLY A 365 -1.87 -0.53 14.79
CA GLY A 365 -2.67 -1.50 15.53
C GLY A 365 -3.87 -2.02 14.73
N ALA A 366 -4.54 -1.15 14.01
CA ALA A 366 -5.66 -1.52 13.14
C ALA A 366 -5.24 -2.44 12.00
N LEU A 367 -4.08 -2.18 11.41
CA LEU A 367 -3.51 -3.01 10.34
C LEU A 367 -3.17 -4.42 10.84
N ALA A 368 -2.51 -4.53 11.99
CA ALA A 368 -2.20 -5.82 12.60
C ALA A 368 -3.47 -6.63 12.89
N GLU A 369 -4.49 -6.00 13.49
CA GLU A 369 -5.77 -6.64 13.77
C GLU A 369 -6.46 -7.14 12.49
N MET A 370 -6.44 -6.36 11.41
CA MET A 370 -7.04 -6.77 10.14
C MET A 370 -6.36 -8.01 9.54
N ILE A 371 -5.03 -8.12 9.65
CA ILE A 371 -4.29 -9.32 9.21
C ILE A 371 -4.70 -10.53 10.06
N GLU A 372 -4.77 -10.39 11.39
CA GLU A 372 -5.18 -11.46 12.31
C GLU A 372 -6.61 -11.93 12.04
N ARG A 373 -7.51 -11.02 11.67
CA ARG A 373 -8.91 -11.34 11.31
C ARG A 373 -9.07 -11.90 9.90
N GLY A 374 -7.98 -12.09 9.17
CA GLY A 374 -7.96 -12.76 7.87
C GLY A 374 -8.34 -11.86 6.70
N ALA A 375 -7.94 -10.58 6.75
CA ALA A 375 -7.95 -9.72 5.58
C ALA A 375 -7.35 -10.44 4.36
N LYS A 376 -8.00 -10.34 3.20
CA LYS A 376 -7.61 -11.11 2.02
C LYS A 376 -6.55 -10.35 1.22
N PRO A 377 -5.61 -11.05 0.57
CA PRO A 377 -4.76 -10.42 -0.43
C PRO A 377 -5.60 -9.72 -1.51
N PHE A 378 -5.11 -8.60 -2.01
CA PHE A 378 -5.66 -8.00 -3.22
C PHE A 378 -5.54 -9.02 -4.36
N PRO A 379 -6.61 -9.26 -5.14
CA PRO A 379 -6.57 -10.27 -6.19
C PRO A 379 -5.44 -10.01 -7.19
N SER A 380 -4.74 -11.06 -7.56
CA SER A 380 -3.49 -10.98 -8.31
C SER A 380 -3.47 -11.85 -9.57
N GLU A 381 -4.57 -12.53 -9.92
CA GLU A 381 -4.70 -13.25 -11.17
C GLU A 381 -4.44 -12.30 -12.34
N GLY A 382 -3.69 -12.74 -13.34
CA GLY A 382 -3.23 -11.89 -14.43
C GLY A 382 -4.35 -11.16 -15.18
N TYR A 383 -5.55 -11.73 -15.18
CA TYR A 383 -6.74 -11.19 -15.81
C TYR A 383 -7.66 -10.41 -14.84
N TYR A 384 -7.38 -10.39 -13.54
CA TYR A 384 -8.19 -9.65 -12.56
C TYR A 384 -8.32 -8.16 -12.91
N GLY A 385 -7.25 -7.55 -13.43
CA GLY A 385 -7.26 -6.15 -13.84
C GLY A 385 -8.32 -5.81 -14.88
N LEU A 386 -8.72 -6.77 -15.71
CA LEU A 386 -9.80 -6.62 -16.70
C LEU A 386 -11.14 -6.52 -15.99
N ALA A 387 -11.45 -7.46 -15.08
CA ALA A 387 -12.67 -7.43 -14.28
C ALA A 387 -12.78 -6.17 -13.43
N HIS A 388 -11.69 -5.79 -12.76
CA HIS A 388 -11.60 -4.57 -11.96
C HIS A 388 -11.91 -3.31 -12.79
N THR A 389 -11.37 -3.23 -14.01
CA THR A 389 -11.64 -2.12 -14.93
C THR A 389 -13.11 -2.06 -15.32
N GLU A 390 -13.71 -3.20 -15.69
CA GLU A 390 -15.11 -3.25 -16.12
C GLU A 390 -16.07 -2.90 -14.97
N ILE A 391 -15.84 -3.43 -13.77
CA ILE A 391 -16.62 -3.08 -12.57
C ILE A 391 -16.56 -1.57 -12.31
N GLY A 392 -15.36 -0.99 -12.32
CA GLY A 392 -15.17 0.45 -12.09
C GLY A 392 -15.81 1.34 -13.14
N ASN A 393 -16.00 0.84 -14.36
CA ASN A 393 -16.64 1.56 -15.46
C ASN A 393 -18.16 1.45 -15.45
N LYS A 394 -18.74 0.29 -15.10
CA LYS A 394 -20.17 -0.01 -15.19
C LYS A 394 -20.93 0.33 -13.93
N LEU A 395 -20.35 0.06 -12.76
CA LEU A 395 -21.04 0.23 -11.47
C LEU A 395 -21.49 1.68 -11.17
N PRO A 396 -20.78 2.75 -11.58
CA PRO A 396 -21.21 4.12 -11.31
C PRO A 396 -22.63 4.47 -11.78
N ASP A 397 -23.09 3.91 -12.90
CA ASP A 397 -24.42 4.18 -13.42
C ASP A 397 -25.50 3.46 -12.59
N ALA A 398 -25.24 2.28 -12.08
CA ALA A 398 -26.12 1.58 -11.14
C ALA A 398 -26.23 2.30 -9.79
N LEU A 399 -25.11 2.80 -9.28
CA LEU A 399 -25.08 3.57 -8.03
C LEU A 399 -25.86 4.89 -8.15
N ARG A 400 -25.89 5.50 -9.34
CA ARG A 400 -26.74 6.68 -9.66
C ARG A 400 -28.19 6.33 -9.93
N GLY A 401 -28.57 5.05 -9.95
CA GLY A 401 -29.93 4.61 -10.27
C GLY A 401 -30.30 4.69 -11.75
N ARG A 402 -29.33 4.78 -12.66
CA ARG A 402 -29.55 4.81 -14.12
C ARG A 402 -29.80 3.42 -14.71
N THR A 403 -29.32 2.38 -14.03
CA THR A 403 -29.55 0.98 -14.35
C THR A 403 -29.64 0.19 -13.04
N SER A 404 -29.99 -1.12 -13.09
CA SER A 404 -29.91 -1.96 -11.90
C SER A 404 -28.48 -2.42 -11.63
N ILE A 405 -28.19 -2.82 -10.38
CA ILE A 405 -26.89 -3.36 -9.97
C ILE A 405 -26.59 -4.64 -10.73
N GLU A 406 -27.59 -5.52 -10.85
CA GLU A 406 -27.47 -6.79 -11.56
C GLU A 406 -27.10 -6.57 -13.03
N VAL A 407 -27.75 -5.63 -13.71
CA VAL A 407 -27.44 -5.29 -15.11
C VAL A 407 -26.00 -4.76 -15.23
N ALA A 408 -25.58 -3.86 -14.35
CA ALA A 408 -24.24 -3.30 -14.39
C ALA A 408 -23.15 -4.36 -14.14
N LEU A 409 -23.36 -5.29 -13.20
CA LEU A 409 -22.41 -6.36 -12.92
C LEU A 409 -22.38 -7.40 -14.05
N ASN A 410 -23.51 -7.76 -14.63
CA ASN A 410 -23.57 -8.63 -15.80
C ASN A 410 -22.84 -8.00 -17.00
N GLU A 411 -23.05 -6.71 -17.28
CA GLU A 411 -22.31 -6.01 -18.34
C GLU A 411 -20.81 -5.96 -18.06
N ALA A 412 -20.39 -5.84 -16.79
CA ALA A 412 -18.99 -5.91 -16.42
C ALA A 412 -18.41 -7.32 -16.63
N ALA A 413 -19.17 -8.36 -16.31
CA ALA A 413 -18.78 -9.75 -16.55
C ALA A 413 -18.64 -10.06 -18.04
N GLU A 414 -19.58 -9.61 -18.87
CA GLU A 414 -19.51 -9.75 -20.34
C GLU A 414 -18.29 -8.99 -20.91
N GLY A 415 -18.03 -7.78 -20.44
CA GLY A 415 -16.85 -7.00 -20.82
C GLY A 415 -15.55 -7.72 -20.48
N TYR A 416 -15.45 -8.21 -19.25
CA TYR A 416 -14.33 -9.05 -18.81
C TYR A 416 -14.11 -10.26 -19.72
N TYR A 417 -15.17 -11.05 -19.98
CA TYR A 417 -15.10 -12.24 -20.84
C TYR A 417 -14.55 -11.93 -22.22
N LYS A 418 -15.06 -10.87 -22.83
CA LYS A 418 -14.62 -10.45 -24.17
C LYS A 418 -13.13 -10.12 -24.21
N GLU A 419 -12.66 -9.35 -23.24
CA GLU A 419 -11.26 -8.92 -23.17
C GLU A 419 -10.32 -10.07 -22.77
N ALA A 420 -10.73 -10.93 -21.83
CA ALA A 420 -9.93 -12.06 -21.37
C ALA A 420 -9.70 -13.09 -22.51
N ARG A 421 -10.74 -13.37 -23.31
CA ARG A 421 -10.61 -14.19 -24.53
C ARG A 421 -9.73 -13.54 -25.58
N ALA A 422 -9.92 -12.25 -25.84
CA ALA A 422 -9.12 -11.53 -26.84
C ALA A 422 -7.62 -11.53 -26.50
N GLN A 423 -7.28 -11.59 -25.20
CA GLN A 423 -5.91 -11.64 -24.70
C GLN A 423 -5.40 -13.08 -24.44
N GLY A 424 -6.23 -14.12 -24.65
CA GLY A 424 -5.84 -15.52 -24.51
C GLY A 424 -5.68 -15.99 -23.06
N TYR A 425 -6.33 -15.32 -22.11
CA TYR A 425 -6.34 -15.76 -20.71
C TYR A 425 -7.35 -16.88 -20.42
N ILE A 426 -8.40 -16.94 -21.19
CA ILE A 426 -9.46 -17.95 -21.11
C ILE A 426 -9.86 -18.38 -22.52
N ASP A 427 -10.45 -19.57 -22.68
CA ASP A 427 -10.94 -20.15 -23.94
C ASP A 427 -12.29 -19.56 -24.43
#